data_a19ed4e69c6d68663460557b2b36fc9e
#
_entry.id   a19ed4e69c6d68663460557b2b36fc9e
#
_cell.length_a   1.000
_cell.length_b   1.000
_cell.length_c   1.000
_cell.angle_alpha   90.00
_cell.angle_beta   90.00
_cell.angle_gamma   90.00
#
_symmetry.space_group_name_H-M   'P 1'
#
loop_
_entity.id
_entity.type
_entity.pdbx_description
1 polymer ?
#
loop_
_entity_poly.entity_id
_entity_poly.type
_entity_poly.pdbx_seq_one_letter_code
_entity_poly.pdbx_strand_id
1 'polypeptide(L)'
;MATVNVFVAHAKDDNDDFIEQAVVKFKLRFSKNQYVFVLGKFDHTQNMKRLGNWDAWEKNVVYGTRYGTTERKYGIIFCINRVVGKATANIVQHALTAGTKVVLLDDGVFSVVKAVQKLETDDWKRGWMLQA
;
A
#
# COMPACT_ATOMS: atom_id res chain seq x y z
N MET A 1 21.80 10.71 -3.82
CA MET A 1 20.56 10.25 -3.15
C MET A 1 19.77 9.34 -4.06
N ALA A 2 19.38 8.18 -3.59
CA ALA A 2 18.54 7.28 -4.35
C ALA A 2 17.08 7.80 -4.38
N THR A 3 16.39 7.55 -5.47
CA THR A 3 14.96 7.83 -5.60
C THR A 3 14.19 6.54 -5.37
N VAL A 4 13.23 6.56 -4.46
CA VAL A 4 12.41 5.42 -4.10
C VAL A 4 10.96 5.69 -4.47
N ASN A 5 10.36 4.76 -5.21
CA ASN A 5 8.93 4.82 -5.52
C ASN A 5 8.13 4.26 -4.35
N VAL A 6 7.17 5.02 -3.87
CA VAL A 6 6.33 4.69 -2.73
C VAL A 6 4.87 4.61 -3.17
N PHE A 7 4.25 3.46 -2.95
CA PHE A 7 2.82 3.30 -3.13
C PHE A 7 2.11 3.66 -1.84
N VAL A 8 1.21 4.64 -1.88
CA VAL A 8 0.44 5.07 -0.71
C VAL A 8 -0.90 4.34 -0.71
N ALA A 9 -1.07 3.41 0.21
CA ALA A 9 -2.32 2.69 0.41
C ALA A 9 -3.20 3.47 1.39
N HIS A 10 -4.36 3.90 0.94
CA HIS A 10 -5.31 4.66 1.74
C HIS A 10 -6.72 4.13 1.53
N ALA A 11 -7.64 4.48 2.44
CA ALA A 11 -9.05 4.16 2.27
C ALA A 11 -9.69 5.07 1.21
N LYS A 12 -10.72 4.58 0.53
CA LYS A 12 -11.43 5.32 -0.51
C LYS A 12 -12.01 6.64 0.03
N ASP A 13 -12.41 6.64 1.29
CA ASP A 13 -13.04 7.79 1.97
C ASP A 13 -12.04 8.68 2.75
N ASP A 14 -10.74 8.36 2.71
CA ASP A 14 -9.74 9.27 3.27
C ASP A 14 -9.71 10.58 2.47
N ASN A 15 -9.73 11.70 3.17
CA ASN A 15 -9.66 12.99 2.51
C ASN A 15 -8.23 13.33 2.07
N ASP A 16 -8.12 14.22 1.10
CA ASP A 16 -6.84 14.59 0.49
C ASP A 16 -5.89 15.23 1.50
N ASP A 17 -6.38 16.03 2.43
CA ASP A 17 -5.55 16.65 3.46
C ASP A 17 -4.92 15.62 4.39
N PHE A 18 -5.67 14.61 4.79
CA PHE A 18 -5.16 13.51 5.62
C PHE A 18 -4.04 12.76 4.90
N ILE A 19 -4.24 12.45 3.61
CA ILE A 19 -3.25 11.76 2.79
C ILE A 19 -1.99 12.63 2.64
N GLU A 20 -2.17 13.91 2.32
CA GLU A 20 -1.05 14.84 2.12
C GLU A 20 -0.23 15.02 3.40
N GLN A 21 -0.87 15.15 4.56
CA GLN A 21 -0.19 15.24 5.84
C GLN A 21 0.62 13.98 6.14
N ALA A 22 0.08 12.81 5.84
CA ALA A 22 0.81 11.54 5.99
C ALA A 22 2.06 11.50 5.11
N VAL A 23 1.96 11.94 3.87
CA VAL A 23 3.09 12.01 2.93
C VAL A 23 4.17 12.97 3.44
N VAL A 24 3.78 14.14 3.94
CA VAL A 24 4.73 15.12 4.53
C VAL A 24 5.45 14.50 5.73
N LYS A 25 4.73 13.86 6.63
CA LYS A 25 5.32 13.18 7.79
C LYS A 25 6.31 12.09 7.37
N PHE A 26 5.98 11.34 6.33
CA PHE A 26 6.88 10.32 5.78
C PHE A 26 8.19 10.94 5.29
N LYS A 27 8.11 12.01 4.50
CA LYS A 27 9.30 12.71 3.98
C LYS A 27 10.20 13.23 5.10
N LEU A 28 9.61 13.77 6.16
CA LEU A 28 10.35 14.28 7.31
C LEU A 28 11.02 13.15 8.10
N ARG A 29 10.33 12.02 8.27
CA ARG A 29 10.84 10.88 9.03
C ARG A 29 11.95 10.13 8.31
N PHE A 30 11.85 10.01 6.99
CA PHE A 30 12.76 9.23 6.15
C PHE A 30 13.51 10.13 5.16
N SER A 31 14.22 11.12 5.66
CA SER A 31 14.81 12.19 4.86
C SER A 31 16.08 11.81 4.08
N LYS A 32 16.58 10.57 4.22
CA LYS A 32 17.81 10.12 3.57
C LYS A 32 17.68 9.91 2.06
N ASN A 33 16.47 9.70 1.56
CA ASN A 33 16.20 9.45 0.16
C ASN A 33 15.24 10.49 -0.40
N GLN A 34 15.16 10.54 -1.72
CA GLN A 34 14.08 11.20 -2.42
C GLN A 34 12.98 10.19 -2.73
N TYR A 35 11.75 10.62 -2.66
CA TYR A 35 10.59 9.73 -2.86
C TYR A 35 9.68 10.26 -3.95
N VAL A 36 9.16 9.33 -4.74
CA VAL A 36 8.03 9.57 -5.64
C VAL A 36 6.84 8.82 -5.08
N PHE A 37 5.79 9.54 -4.70
CA PHE A 37 4.59 8.97 -4.11
C PHE A 37 3.53 8.76 -5.17
N VAL A 38 3.00 7.55 -5.22
CA VAL A 38 1.87 7.20 -6.09
C VAL A 38 0.69 6.86 -5.20
N LEU A 39 -0.38 7.63 -5.30
CA LEU A 39 -1.58 7.38 -4.51
C LEU A 39 -2.35 6.20 -5.08
N GLY A 40 -2.80 5.32 -4.19
CA GLY A 40 -3.57 4.14 -4.54
C GLY A 40 -5.01 4.42 -4.91
N LYS A 41 -5.25 5.44 -5.74
CA LYS A 41 -6.58 5.68 -6.30
C LYS A 41 -6.78 4.79 -7.51
N PHE A 42 -7.86 4.04 -7.51
CA PHE A 42 -8.13 3.10 -8.59
C PHE A 42 -9.35 3.52 -9.39
N ASP A 43 -9.19 3.41 -10.69
CA ASP A 43 -10.34 3.17 -11.52
C ASP A 43 -10.59 1.66 -11.55
N HIS A 44 -11.46 1.19 -10.68
CA HIS A 44 -11.79 -0.23 -10.55
C HIS A 44 -12.26 -0.83 -11.87
N THR A 45 -13.06 -0.09 -12.60
CA THR A 45 -13.62 -0.55 -13.87
C THR A 45 -12.52 -0.78 -14.90
N GLN A 46 -11.61 0.17 -15.03
CA GLN A 46 -10.51 0.06 -15.98
C GLN A 46 -9.52 -1.04 -15.58
N ASN A 47 -9.20 -1.16 -14.31
CA ASN A 47 -8.28 -2.19 -13.83
C ASN A 47 -8.87 -3.59 -14.01
N MET A 48 -10.15 -3.77 -13.75
CA MET A 48 -10.82 -5.04 -13.99
C MET A 48 -10.87 -5.40 -15.48
N LYS A 49 -11.15 -4.45 -16.34
CA LYS A 49 -11.12 -4.68 -17.81
C LYS A 49 -9.74 -5.08 -18.30
N ARG A 50 -8.70 -4.43 -17.78
CA ARG A 50 -7.31 -4.63 -18.23
C ARG A 50 -6.69 -5.90 -17.68
N LEU A 51 -6.91 -6.21 -16.40
CA LEU A 51 -6.23 -7.29 -15.69
C LEU A 51 -7.10 -8.53 -15.50
N GLY A 52 -8.41 -8.39 -15.70
CA GLY A 52 -9.36 -9.51 -15.61
C GLY A 52 -9.78 -9.90 -14.20
N ASN A 53 -9.03 -9.55 -13.18
CA ASN A 53 -9.39 -9.85 -11.79
C ASN A 53 -8.58 -9.03 -10.79
N TRP A 54 -9.05 -8.99 -9.55
CA TRP A 54 -8.44 -8.24 -8.46
C TRP A 54 -7.06 -8.76 -8.06
N ASP A 55 -6.89 -10.07 -8.03
CA ASP A 55 -5.62 -10.67 -7.64
C ASP A 55 -4.50 -10.28 -8.61
N ALA A 56 -4.76 -10.31 -9.91
CA ALA A 56 -3.79 -9.87 -10.90
C ALA A 56 -3.42 -8.39 -10.74
N TRP A 57 -4.42 -7.55 -10.41
CA TRP A 57 -4.17 -6.15 -10.17
C TRP A 57 -3.31 -5.90 -8.92
N GLU A 58 -3.63 -6.56 -7.81
CA GLU A 58 -2.90 -6.45 -6.54
C GLU A 58 -1.44 -6.91 -6.69
N LYS A 59 -1.22 -8.01 -7.40
CA LYS A 59 0.12 -8.49 -7.75
C LYS A 59 0.87 -7.48 -8.62
N ASN A 60 0.19 -6.85 -9.57
CA ASN A 60 0.80 -5.86 -10.44
C ASN A 60 1.29 -4.63 -9.68
N VAL A 61 0.61 -4.23 -8.62
CA VAL A 61 1.07 -3.14 -7.75
C VAL A 61 2.43 -3.47 -7.14
N VAL A 62 2.60 -4.69 -6.66
CA VAL A 62 3.83 -5.10 -5.96
C VAL A 62 4.96 -5.44 -6.93
N TYR A 63 4.66 -6.23 -7.95
CA TYR A 63 5.69 -6.83 -8.79
C TYR A 63 5.91 -6.11 -10.12
N GLY A 64 5.05 -5.18 -10.48
CA GLY A 64 5.13 -4.58 -11.81
C GLY A 64 4.94 -5.58 -12.94
N THR A 65 4.26 -6.69 -12.69
CA THR A 65 4.21 -7.87 -13.55
C THR A 65 3.41 -7.71 -14.83
N ARG A 66 2.93 -6.53 -15.11
CA ARG A 66 2.33 -6.23 -16.40
C ARG A 66 3.39 -6.49 -17.48
N TYR A 67 3.14 -7.44 -18.35
CA TYR A 67 4.08 -7.86 -19.40
C TYR A 67 5.23 -8.76 -18.94
N GLY A 68 5.06 -9.49 -17.87
CA GLY A 68 6.01 -10.52 -17.46
C GLY A 68 7.30 -10.02 -16.83
N THR A 69 7.35 -8.76 -16.39
CA THR A 69 8.50 -8.29 -15.62
C THR A 69 8.40 -8.79 -14.19
N THR A 70 9.54 -9.14 -13.62
CA THR A 70 9.66 -9.55 -12.21
C THR A 70 10.22 -8.43 -11.33
N GLU A 71 10.47 -7.27 -11.91
CA GLU A 71 10.97 -6.12 -11.17
C GLU A 71 9.90 -5.55 -10.25
N ARG A 72 10.30 -5.24 -9.02
CA ARG A 72 9.41 -4.59 -8.06
C ARG A 72 9.09 -3.19 -8.53
N LYS A 73 7.80 -2.89 -8.62
CA LYS A 73 7.32 -1.58 -9.05
C LYS A 73 7.60 -0.49 -8.02
N TYR A 74 7.47 -0.82 -6.74
CA TYR A 74 7.66 0.11 -5.62
C TYR A 74 8.69 -0.44 -4.65
N GLY A 75 9.51 0.47 -4.11
CA GLY A 75 10.45 0.12 -3.06
C GLY A 75 9.81 0.06 -1.67
N ILE A 76 8.71 0.79 -1.47
CA ILE A 76 7.99 0.86 -0.21
C ILE A 76 6.49 0.88 -0.49
N ILE A 77 5.73 0.13 0.31
CA ILE A 77 4.28 0.28 0.43
C ILE A 77 4.04 1.06 1.72
N PHE A 78 3.45 2.25 1.60
CA PHE A 78 3.15 3.12 2.73
C PHE A 78 1.66 3.08 3.04
N CYS A 79 1.31 2.54 4.21
CA CYS A 79 -0.07 2.43 4.68
C CYS A 79 -0.36 3.51 5.72
N ILE A 80 -1.49 4.18 5.60
CA ILE A 80 -1.90 5.26 6.51
C ILE A 80 -3.11 4.88 7.36
N ASN A 81 -3.55 3.62 7.28
CA ASN A 81 -4.59 3.04 8.12
C ASN A 81 -4.11 1.68 8.63
N ARG A 82 -4.31 1.43 9.92
CA ARG A 82 -3.98 0.14 10.52
C ARG A 82 -5.01 -0.94 10.18
N VAL A 83 -6.28 -0.57 10.17
CA VAL A 83 -7.37 -1.45 9.78
C VAL A 83 -7.74 -1.16 8.34
N VAL A 84 -7.70 -2.18 7.50
CA VAL A 84 -7.75 -2.04 6.05
C VAL A 84 -8.76 -3.01 5.43
N GLY A 85 -9.12 -2.73 4.18
CA GLY A 85 -9.94 -3.63 3.39
C GLY A 85 -9.14 -4.74 2.74
N LYS A 86 -9.83 -5.63 2.05
CA LYS A 86 -9.24 -6.82 1.41
C LYS A 86 -8.18 -6.46 0.38
N ALA A 87 -8.41 -5.46 -0.46
CA ALA A 87 -7.47 -5.07 -1.51
C ALA A 87 -6.13 -4.62 -0.91
N THR A 88 -6.16 -3.75 0.09
CA THR A 88 -4.94 -3.30 0.78
C THR A 88 -4.26 -4.46 1.51
N ALA A 89 -5.03 -5.32 2.19
CA ALA A 89 -4.48 -6.49 2.87
C ALA A 89 -3.74 -7.41 1.90
N ASN A 90 -4.29 -7.66 0.72
CA ASN A 90 -3.65 -8.50 -0.29
C ASN A 90 -2.37 -7.84 -0.85
N ILE A 91 -2.39 -6.55 -1.12
CA ILE A 91 -1.19 -5.81 -1.54
C ILE A 91 -0.09 -5.94 -0.50
N VAL A 92 -0.42 -5.77 0.78
CA VAL A 92 0.55 -5.90 1.87
C VAL A 92 1.09 -7.33 1.95
N GLN A 93 0.24 -8.35 1.85
CA GLN A 93 0.68 -9.74 1.87
C GLN A 93 1.61 -10.06 0.70
N HIS A 94 1.30 -9.60 -0.51
CA HIS A 94 2.20 -9.77 -1.66
C HIS A 94 3.52 -9.04 -1.44
N ALA A 95 3.48 -7.84 -0.88
CA ALA A 95 4.69 -7.07 -0.57
C ALA A 95 5.58 -7.78 0.44
N LEU A 96 5.01 -8.31 1.52
CA LEU A 96 5.74 -9.07 2.52
C LEU A 96 6.38 -10.32 1.92
N THR A 97 5.65 -11.05 1.09
CA THR A 97 6.17 -12.23 0.38
C THR A 97 7.32 -11.85 -0.55
N ALA A 98 7.23 -10.71 -1.21
CA ALA A 98 8.28 -10.22 -2.12
C ALA A 98 9.49 -9.62 -1.40
N GLY A 99 9.43 -9.46 -0.08
CA GLY A 99 10.45 -8.76 0.69
C GLY A 99 10.43 -7.24 0.51
N THR A 100 9.33 -6.68 0.02
CA THR A 100 9.14 -5.23 -0.09
C THR A 100 8.80 -4.66 1.28
N LYS A 101 9.45 -3.56 1.64
CA LYS A 101 9.21 -2.89 2.92
C LYS A 101 7.81 -2.29 2.96
N VAL A 102 7.07 -2.58 4.01
CA VAL A 102 5.74 -2.03 4.28
C VAL A 102 5.82 -1.16 5.54
N VAL A 103 5.52 0.11 5.40
CA VAL A 103 5.56 1.09 6.49
C VAL A 103 4.13 1.50 6.81
N LEU A 104 3.80 1.52 8.09
CA LEU A 104 2.51 1.98 8.60
C LEU A 104 2.71 3.25 9.41
N LEU A 105 1.90 4.26 9.13
CA LEU A 105 1.71 5.42 9.99
C LEU A 105 0.37 5.28 10.69
N ASP A 106 0.39 5.10 12.00
CA ASP A 106 -0.80 4.94 12.82
C ASP A 106 -0.68 5.81 14.07
N ASP A 107 -1.65 6.70 14.25
CA ASP A 107 -1.69 7.63 15.38
C ASP A 107 -0.35 8.37 15.60
N GLY A 108 0.22 8.87 14.50
CA GLY A 108 1.48 9.61 14.51
C GLY A 108 2.74 8.76 14.71
N VAL A 109 2.62 7.45 14.79
CA VAL A 109 3.73 6.52 15.01
C VAL A 109 4.00 5.70 13.74
N PHE A 110 5.27 5.70 13.31
CA PHE A 110 5.72 4.85 12.20
C PHE A 110 6.15 3.48 12.71
N SER A 111 5.75 2.45 11.99
CA SER A 111 6.17 1.06 12.25
C SER A 111 6.37 0.31 10.95
N VAL A 112 7.13 -0.77 10.99
CA VAL A 112 7.31 -1.69 9.86
C VAL A 112 6.33 -2.84 10.03
N VAL A 113 5.47 -3.03 9.03
CA VAL A 113 4.46 -4.10 9.04
C VAL A 113 5.15 -5.43 8.74
N LYS A 114 4.84 -6.45 9.53
CA LYS A 114 5.40 -7.80 9.40
C LYS A 114 4.35 -8.86 9.10
N ALA A 115 3.08 -8.56 9.40
CA ALA A 115 1.99 -9.52 9.19
C ALA A 115 0.66 -8.80 8.97
N VAL A 116 -0.31 -9.55 8.45
CA VAL A 116 -1.70 -9.12 8.30
C VAL A 116 -2.59 -10.11 9.01
N GLN A 117 -3.45 -9.63 9.88
CA GLN A 117 -4.40 -10.45 10.62
C GLN A 117 -5.81 -10.21 10.11
N LYS A 118 -6.53 -11.28 9.82
CA LYS A 118 -7.96 -11.20 9.52
C LYS A 118 -8.74 -10.98 10.81
N LEU A 119 -9.63 -9.98 10.79
CA LEU A 119 -10.51 -9.68 11.92
C LEU A 119 -11.82 -10.48 11.80
N GLU A 120 -12.42 -10.81 12.94
CA GLU A 120 -13.75 -11.40 12.98
C GLU A 120 -14.80 -10.30 12.84
N THR A 121 -15.12 -9.96 11.60
CA THR A 121 -16.11 -8.93 11.27
C THR A 121 -16.72 -9.21 9.92
N ASP A 122 -17.97 -8.78 9.73
CA ASP A 122 -18.65 -8.81 8.43
C ASP A 122 -18.32 -7.58 7.57
N ASP A 123 -17.60 -6.62 8.11
CA ASP A 123 -17.21 -5.42 7.37
C ASP A 123 -16.01 -5.70 6.46
N TRP A 124 -16.28 -5.99 5.19
CA TRP A 124 -15.24 -6.25 4.20
C TRP A 124 -14.32 -5.06 3.91
N LYS A 125 -14.74 -3.84 4.26
CA LYS A 125 -13.93 -2.63 4.07
C LYS A 125 -12.87 -2.47 5.14
N ARG A 126 -13.02 -3.12 6.28
CA ARG A 126 -12.15 -3.02 7.45
C ARG A 126 -11.98 -4.36 8.14
N GLY A 127 -11.81 -5.40 7.34
CA GLY A 127 -11.75 -6.76 7.81
C GLY A 127 -10.34 -7.28 8.13
N TRP A 128 -9.31 -6.46 8.00
CA TRP A 128 -7.91 -6.87 8.24
C TRP A 128 -7.16 -5.82 9.02
N MET A 129 -6.22 -6.27 9.85
CA MET A 129 -5.37 -5.40 10.64
C MET A 129 -3.89 -5.63 10.30
N LEU A 130 -3.17 -4.54 10.06
CA LEU A 130 -1.72 -4.58 9.83
C LEU A 130 -1.00 -4.65 11.18
N GLN A 131 -0.01 -5.54 11.28
CA GLN A 131 0.75 -5.79 12.50
C GLN A 131 2.24 -5.49 12.29
N ALA A 132 2.77 -4.74 13.20
CA ALA A 132 4.21 -4.43 13.25
C ALA A 132 5.04 -5.61 13.77
#